data_7554f88340768dda3b0f1082e47233ab
#
_entry.id   7554f88340768dda3b0f1082e47233ab
#
_cell.length_a   1.000
_cell.length_b   1.000
_cell.length_c   1.000
_cell.angle_alpha   90.00
_cell.angle_beta   90.00
_cell.angle_gamma   90.00
#
_symmetry.space_group_name_H-M   'P 1'
#
loop_
_entity.id
_entity.type
_entity.pdbx_description
1 polymer ?
#
loop_
_entity_poly.entity_id
_entity_poly.type
_entity_poly.pdbx_seq_one_letter_code
_entity_poly.pdbx_strand_id
1 'polypeptide(L)'
;DLLLADTADELEVMEEDDDPYVARVVELREQAKVDRTGAFEGFSRLVEELEAKCAVAELLATGPVQTQFCDNQLVRMVLPVLEEDRSVRILRAPDALYFAQHEICSFYAEQEDFERALPEVRHLYDLARSSMQSHFALINVLARLERFDEIIEVARHGLRIASDRSAIGYLFYRLAFAYWNCDQLDLALACYRLVPRGEESGSSALEEMQGLMNEMGVSEPPTFEEAVETIRKAGLELLPVSAVTNQLADAAVQLVDNGFFFLARGCIFQMWRTM
;
A
#
# COMPACT_ATOMS: atom_id res chain seq x y z
N ASP A 1 16.67 19.87 -17.44
CA ASP A 1 16.85 18.61 -16.69
C ASP A 1 15.54 18.10 -16.10
N LEU A 2 14.68 18.99 -15.54
CA LEU A 2 13.31 18.62 -15.09
C LEU A 2 12.42 17.99 -16.18
N LEU A 3 12.67 18.34 -17.46
CA LEU A 3 11.96 17.77 -18.61
C LEU A 3 12.45 16.34 -18.98
N LEU A 4 13.56 15.89 -18.39
CA LEU A 4 14.17 14.58 -18.62
C LEU A 4 13.97 13.61 -17.46
N ALA A 5 13.35 14.06 -16.36
CA ALA A 5 13.01 13.18 -15.23
C ALA A 5 12.11 12.05 -15.71
N ASP A 6 12.50 10.81 -15.46
CA ASP A 6 11.79 9.63 -16.00
C ASP A 6 10.55 9.24 -15.17
N THR A 7 10.46 9.70 -13.91
CA THR A 7 9.38 9.39 -13.00
C THR A 7 8.95 10.61 -12.16
N ALA A 8 7.73 10.61 -11.64
CA ALA A 8 7.28 11.61 -10.68
C ALA A 8 8.09 11.55 -9.37
N ASP A 9 8.62 10.37 -9.02
CA ASP A 9 9.46 10.14 -7.86
C ASP A 9 10.78 10.92 -7.94
N GLU A 10 11.34 11.10 -9.12
CA GLU A 10 12.57 11.92 -9.34
C GLU A 10 12.33 13.42 -9.09
N LEU A 11 11.09 13.90 -9.26
CA LEU A 11 10.73 15.29 -8.94
C LEU A 11 10.53 15.51 -7.43
N GLU A 12 10.02 14.51 -6.71
CA GLU A 12 9.86 14.57 -5.25
C GLU A 12 11.21 14.51 -4.53
N VAL A 13 12.15 13.71 -5.01
CA VAL A 13 13.52 13.62 -4.46
C VAL A 13 14.26 14.96 -4.52
N MET A 14 13.92 15.87 -5.45
CA MET A 14 14.56 17.19 -5.53
C MET A 14 14.05 18.21 -4.50
N GLU A 15 12.89 17.97 -3.86
CA GLU A 15 12.34 18.84 -2.80
C GLU A 15 12.71 18.34 -1.39
N GLU A 16 13.18 17.10 -1.24
CA GLU A 16 13.39 16.43 0.04
C GLU A 16 14.78 16.61 0.67
N ASP A 17 15.78 17.06 -0.11
CA ASP A 17 17.17 17.12 0.36
C ASP A 17 17.42 18.13 1.52
N ASP A 18 16.43 18.98 1.87
CA ASP A 18 16.54 20.00 2.92
C ASP A 18 15.53 19.83 4.10
N ASP A 19 14.74 18.73 4.18
CA ASP A 19 13.84 18.56 5.31
C ASP A 19 14.60 18.12 6.58
N PRO A 20 14.67 18.96 7.63
CA PRO A 20 15.41 18.65 8.85
C PRO A 20 14.86 17.42 9.59
N TYR A 21 13.60 17.05 9.38
CA TYR A 21 13.00 15.86 9.98
C TYR A 21 13.43 14.59 9.27
N VAL A 22 13.55 14.62 7.95
CA VAL A 22 14.11 13.51 7.15
C VAL A 22 15.58 13.30 7.54
N ALA A 23 16.37 14.38 7.66
CA ALA A 23 17.75 14.29 8.14
C ALA A 23 17.83 13.62 9.53
N ARG A 24 16.91 13.97 10.45
CA ARG A 24 16.82 13.35 11.79
C ARG A 24 16.47 11.85 11.72
N VAL A 25 15.61 11.43 10.80
CA VAL A 25 15.33 9.99 10.57
C VAL A 25 16.62 9.27 10.16
N VAL A 26 17.41 9.86 9.26
CA VAL A 26 18.68 9.28 8.80
C VAL A 26 19.67 9.17 9.99
N GLU A 27 19.80 10.19 10.80
CA GLU A 27 20.64 10.17 12.02
C GLU A 27 20.21 9.06 12.98
N LEU A 28 18.92 8.92 13.23
CA LEU A 28 18.37 7.86 14.11
C LEU A 28 18.60 6.46 13.54
N ARG A 29 18.55 6.27 12.21
CA ARG A 29 18.91 5.02 11.55
C ARG A 29 20.39 4.67 11.75
N GLU A 30 21.28 5.63 11.65
CA GLU A 30 22.68 5.42 11.97
C GLU A 30 22.91 5.10 13.46
N GLN A 31 22.20 5.79 14.36
CA GLN A 31 22.22 5.48 15.79
C GLN A 31 21.76 4.04 16.07
N ALA A 32 20.71 3.57 15.39
CA ALA A 32 20.14 2.23 15.59
C ALA A 32 21.16 1.09 15.36
N LYS A 33 22.20 1.33 14.56
CA LYS A 33 23.29 0.36 14.33
C LYS A 33 24.14 0.12 15.59
N VAL A 34 24.14 1.05 16.55
CA VAL A 34 24.98 1.02 17.75
C VAL A 34 24.12 0.97 19.02
N ASP A 35 23.06 1.78 19.06
CA ASP A 35 22.13 1.90 20.18
C ASP A 35 20.68 1.82 19.66
N ARG A 36 20.19 0.60 19.54
CA ARG A 36 18.88 0.34 19.01
C ARG A 36 17.73 0.85 19.89
N THR A 37 17.88 0.74 21.22
CA THR A 37 16.85 1.19 22.15
C THR A 37 16.78 2.73 22.19
N GLY A 38 17.90 3.41 22.22
CA GLY A 38 17.93 4.86 22.17
C GLY A 38 17.40 5.43 20.84
N ALA A 39 17.67 4.75 19.73
CA ALA A 39 17.10 5.10 18.42
C ALA A 39 15.57 4.91 18.42
N PHE A 40 15.05 3.81 18.96
CA PHE A 40 13.61 3.57 19.08
C PHE A 40 12.91 4.70 19.88
N GLU A 41 13.47 5.10 21.03
CA GLU A 41 12.95 6.23 21.79
C GLU A 41 13.04 7.56 21.00
N GLY A 42 14.06 7.69 20.14
CA GLY A 42 14.23 8.82 19.24
C GLY A 42 13.13 8.87 18.17
N PHE A 43 12.84 7.74 17.53
CA PHE A 43 11.75 7.62 16.56
C PHE A 43 10.39 7.89 17.21
N SER A 44 10.11 7.33 18.39
CA SER A 44 8.84 7.54 19.08
C SER A 44 8.61 9.04 19.39
N ARG A 45 9.63 9.74 19.87
CA ARG A 45 9.54 11.19 20.10
C ARG A 45 9.34 12.00 18.81
N LEU A 46 9.96 11.55 17.72
CA LEU A 46 9.80 12.20 16.43
C LEU A 46 8.38 12.02 15.87
N VAL A 47 7.79 10.84 16.02
CA VAL A 47 6.38 10.56 15.65
C VAL A 47 5.45 11.47 16.47
N GLU A 48 5.56 11.49 17.79
CA GLU A 48 4.75 12.35 18.67
C GLU A 48 4.83 13.84 18.27
N GLU A 49 6.02 14.33 17.97
CA GLU A 49 6.24 15.72 17.54
C GLU A 49 5.53 16.03 16.21
N LEU A 50 5.68 15.14 15.22
CA LEU A 50 5.12 15.36 13.89
C LEU A 50 3.60 15.17 13.86
N GLU A 51 3.05 14.23 14.63
CA GLU A 51 1.61 14.08 14.81
C GLU A 51 0.97 15.30 15.46
N ALA A 52 1.59 15.87 16.46
CA ALA A 52 1.12 17.11 17.06
C ALA A 52 1.06 18.26 16.04
N LYS A 53 2.01 18.32 15.11
CA LYS A 53 2.00 19.31 14.00
C LYS A 53 0.89 19.02 13.01
N CYS A 54 0.68 17.77 12.64
CA CYS A 54 -0.43 17.37 11.77
C CYS A 54 -1.78 17.73 12.39
N ALA A 55 -1.99 17.45 13.66
CA ALA A 55 -3.22 17.80 14.39
C ALA A 55 -3.48 19.32 14.39
N VAL A 56 -2.45 20.14 14.56
CA VAL A 56 -2.57 21.60 14.46
C VAL A 56 -2.95 22.02 13.03
N ALA A 57 -2.36 21.40 12.01
CA ALA A 57 -2.68 21.71 10.61
C ALA A 57 -4.13 21.32 10.27
N GLU A 58 -4.64 20.21 10.79
CA GLU A 58 -6.03 19.79 10.64
C GLU A 58 -7.01 20.77 11.33
N LEU A 59 -6.70 21.21 12.54
CA LEU A 59 -7.51 22.22 13.27
C LEU A 59 -7.59 23.55 12.56
N LEU A 60 -6.55 23.96 11.86
CA LEU A 60 -6.50 25.22 11.11
C LEU A 60 -7.14 25.12 9.72
N ALA A 61 -7.42 23.91 9.26
CA ALA A 61 -7.99 23.69 7.94
C ALA A 61 -9.48 24.05 7.89
N THR A 62 -9.93 24.50 6.73
CA THR A 62 -11.35 24.77 6.48
C THR A 62 -12.03 23.54 5.87
N GLY A 63 -13.04 23.00 6.53
CA GLY A 63 -13.77 21.79 6.12
C GLY A 63 -13.15 20.49 6.61
N PRO A 64 -13.73 19.34 6.27
CA PRO A 64 -13.21 18.04 6.65
C PRO A 64 -11.88 17.77 5.96
N VAL A 65 -10.87 17.43 6.75
CA VAL A 65 -9.52 17.08 6.29
C VAL A 65 -9.03 15.83 7.00
N GLN A 66 -8.14 15.11 6.35
CA GLN A 66 -7.43 13.98 6.92
C GLN A 66 -5.98 14.04 6.49
N THR A 67 -5.06 13.88 7.45
CA THR A 67 -3.64 13.81 7.15
C THR A 67 -3.29 12.38 6.70
N GLN A 68 -2.68 12.27 5.52
CA GLN A 68 -2.28 11.00 4.94
C GLN A 68 -0.90 11.12 4.30
N PHE A 69 -0.07 10.11 4.49
CA PHE A 69 1.10 9.93 3.66
C PHE A 69 0.68 9.41 2.28
N CYS A 70 1.26 9.98 1.24
CA CYS A 70 1.04 9.54 -0.14
C CYS A 70 2.38 9.48 -0.83
N ASP A 71 2.69 8.34 -1.45
CA ASP A 71 3.96 8.10 -2.14
C ASP A 71 4.26 9.16 -3.23
N ASN A 72 3.20 9.70 -3.84
CA ASN A 72 3.31 10.77 -4.83
C ASN A 72 2.01 11.57 -4.98
N GLN A 73 2.08 12.66 -5.73
CA GLN A 73 0.95 13.58 -5.95
C GLN A 73 -0.25 12.92 -6.66
N LEU A 74 0.01 11.97 -7.57
CA LEU A 74 -1.07 11.28 -8.31
C LEU A 74 -1.88 10.39 -7.37
N VAL A 75 -1.21 9.67 -6.49
CA VAL A 75 -1.86 8.84 -5.47
C VAL A 75 -2.72 9.71 -4.55
N ARG A 76 -2.23 10.88 -4.13
CA ARG A 76 -3.00 11.83 -3.33
C ARG A 76 -4.30 12.29 -4.01
N MET A 77 -4.28 12.46 -5.33
CA MET A 77 -5.48 12.82 -6.10
C MET A 77 -6.50 11.68 -6.19
N VAL A 78 -6.02 10.45 -6.21
CA VAL A 78 -6.85 9.25 -6.38
C VAL A 78 -7.44 8.77 -5.06
N LEU A 79 -6.75 8.97 -3.94
CA LEU A 79 -7.14 8.45 -2.63
C LEU A 79 -8.58 8.81 -2.21
N PRO A 80 -9.09 10.05 -2.36
CA PRO A 80 -10.49 10.37 -2.03
C PRO A 80 -11.53 9.62 -2.88
N VAL A 81 -11.13 9.17 -4.08
CA VAL A 81 -12.00 8.35 -4.95
C VAL A 81 -12.03 6.90 -4.46
N LEU A 82 -10.89 6.40 -4.03
CA LEU A 82 -10.75 5.04 -3.48
C LEU A 82 -11.46 4.87 -2.15
N GLU A 83 -11.39 5.88 -1.28
CA GLU A 83 -12.07 5.91 0.02
C GLU A 83 -13.57 6.24 -0.09
N GLU A 84 -14.08 6.48 -1.31
CA GLU A 84 -15.49 6.82 -1.58
C GLU A 84 -16.00 8.07 -0.86
N ASP A 85 -15.12 8.83 -0.23
CA ASP A 85 -15.41 10.10 0.44
C ASP A 85 -14.65 11.28 -0.20
N ARG A 86 -15.26 11.86 -1.23
CA ARG A 86 -14.74 13.03 -1.93
C ARG A 86 -14.92 14.35 -1.16
N SER A 87 -15.60 14.32 -0.02
CA SER A 87 -15.80 15.51 0.83
C SER A 87 -14.58 15.83 1.68
N VAL A 88 -13.74 14.82 1.97
CA VAL A 88 -12.53 14.93 2.77
C VAL A 88 -11.35 15.35 1.88
N ARG A 89 -10.69 16.44 2.25
CA ARG A 89 -9.45 16.88 1.60
C ARG A 89 -8.25 16.24 2.29
N ILE A 90 -7.39 15.61 1.49
CA ILE A 90 -6.15 15.01 2.00
C ILE A 90 -5.09 16.10 2.23
N LEU A 91 -4.60 16.21 3.44
CA LEU A 91 -3.37 16.92 3.79
C LEU A 91 -2.20 15.92 3.72
N ARG A 92 -1.10 16.31 3.07
CA ARG A 92 0.09 15.44 3.01
C ARG A 92 0.75 15.39 4.39
N ALA A 93 0.93 14.18 4.92
CA ALA A 93 1.76 13.95 6.07
C ALA A 93 3.24 14.20 5.73
N PRO A 94 4.06 14.69 6.67
CA PRO A 94 5.52 14.73 6.50
C PRO A 94 6.09 13.33 6.25
N ASP A 95 7.01 13.20 5.29
CA ASP A 95 7.62 11.91 4.97
C ASP A 95 8.38 11.32 6.16
N ALA A 96 9.01 12.18 6.95
CA ALA A 96 9.68 11.79 8.19
C ALA A 96 8.74 11.10 9.19
N LEU A 97 7.45 11.47 9.25
CA LEU A 97 6.45 10.80 10.10
C LEU A 97 6.25 9.35 9.66
N TYR A 98 6.04 9.14 8.36
CA TYR A 98 5.88 7.80 7.79
C TYR A 98 7.13 6.94 8.01
N PHE A 99 8.32 7.49 7.73
CA PHE A 99 9.57 6.76 7.91
C PHE A 99 9.85 6.42 9.37
N ALA A 100 9.63 7.37 10.30
CA ALA A 100 9.82 7.11 11.73
C ALA A 100 8.85 6.04 12.25
N GLN A 101 7.57 6.09 11.86
CA GLN A 101 6.58 5.08 12.23
C GLN A 101 6.93 3.71 11.65
N HIS A 102 7.45 3.66 10.42
CA HIS A 102 7.93 2.41 9.83
C HIS A 102 9.09 1.79 10.61
N GLU A 103 10.04 2.59 11.11
CA GLU A 103 11.15 2.09 11.96
C GLU A 103 10.64 1.52 13.29
N ILE A 104 9.61 2.14 13.90
CA ILE A 104 8.96 1.61 15.10
C ILE A 104 8.32 0.24 14.83
N CYS A 105 7.60 0.10 13.69
CA CYS A 105 7.04 -1.19 13.27
C CYS A 105 8.13 -2.26 13.09
N SER A 106 9.22 -1.89 12.41
CA SER A 106 10.36 -2.78 12.17
C SER A 106 11.04 -3.24 13.46
N PHE A 107 11.13 -2.36 14.44
CA PHE A 107 11.72 -2.67 15.76
C PHE A 107 11.00 -3.83 16.45
N TYR A 108 9.67 -3.83 16.47
CA TYR A 108 8.90 -4.91 17.09
C TYR A 108 8.88 -6.17 16.20
N ALA A 109 8.78 -6.01 14.88
CA ALA A 109 8.75 -7.14 13.95
C ALA A 109 10.05 -7.96 14.01
N GLU A 110 11.21 -7.32 14.13
CA GLU A 110 12.50 -8.00 14.25
C GLU A 110 12.71 -8.73 15.59
N GLN A 111 11.96 -8.36 16.62
CA GLN A 111 11.91 -9.07 17.89
C GLN A 111 10.86 -10.17 17.91
N GLU A 112 10.15 -10.37 16.79
CA GLU A 112 9.00 -11.28 16.66
C GLU A 112 7.88 -10.98 17.69
N ASP A 113 7.83 -9.74 18.21
CA ASP A 113 6.79 -9.28 19.14
C ASP A 113 5.60 -8.71 18.35
N PHE A 114 4.89 -9.62 17.65
CA PHE A 114 3.82 -9.25 16.73
C PHE A 114 2.61 -8.65 17.43
N GLU A 115 2.37 -8.98 18.71
CA GLU A 115 1.29 -8.37 19.49
C GLU A 115 1.55 -6.88 19.75
N ARG A 116 2.80 -6.49 20.02
CA ARG A 116 3.18 -5.08 20.14
C ARG A 116 3.36 -4.41 18.79
N ALA A 117 3.76 -5.15 17.75
CA ALA A 117 3.84 -4.63 16.41
C ALA A 117 2.45 -4.23 15.85
N LEU A 118 1.40 -4.97 16.20
CA LEU A 118 0.08 -4.79 15.62
C LEU A 118 -0.50 -3.37 15.74
N PRO A 119 -0.55 -2.71 16.91
CA PRO A 119 -1.02 -1.34 17.00
C PRO A 119 -0.18 -0.37 16.16
N GLU A 120 1.14 -0.57 16.10
CA GLU A 120 2.05 0.29 15.35
C GLU A 120 1.89 0.15 13.83
N VAL A 121 1.75 -1.09 13.34
CA VAL A 121 1.51 -1.29 11.90
C VAL A 121 0.09 -0.88 11.47
N ARG A 122 -0.89 -0.93 12.37
CA ARG A 122 -2.22 -0.36 12.10
C ARG A 122 -2.15 1.16 11.99
N HIS A 123 -1.41 1.79 12.89
CA HIS A 123 -1.17 3.23 12.84
C HIS A 123 -0.45 3.62 11.53
N LEU A 124 0.60 2.87 11.14
CA LEU A 124 1.29 3.07 9.86
C LEU A 124 0.32 2.91 8.67
N TYR A 125 -0.54 1.90 8.71
CA TYR A 125 -1.56 1.65 7.67
C TYR A 125 -2.57 2.80 7.60
N ASP A 126 -3.08 3.28 8.75
CA ASP A 126 -4.04 4.38 8.80
C ASP A 126 -3.42 5.71 8.34
N LEU A 127 -2.13 5.92 8.61
CA LEU A 127 -1.36 7.07 8.14
C LEU A 127 -1.09 7.01 6.63
N ALA A 128 -0.93 5.81 6.06
CA ALA A 128 -0.44 5.60 4.69
C ALA A 128 -1.28 4.57 3.93
N ARG A 129 -2.61 4.77 3.89
CA ARG A 129 -3.55 3.84 3.24
C ARG A 129 -3.36 3.69 1.73
N SER A 130 -2.66 4.62 1.11
CA SER A 130 -2.30 4.56 -0.31
C SER A 130 -0.96 3.84 -0.57
N SER A 131 -0.15 3.57 0.47
CA SER A 131 1.15 2.93 0.31
C SER A 131 1.05 1.41 0.35
N MET A 132 1.64 0.71 -0.65
CA MET A 132 1.72 -0.75 -0.65
C MET A 132 2.57 -1.29 0.50
N GLN A 133 3.59 -0.56 0.93
CA GLN A 133 4.45 -0.98 2.04
C GLN A 133 3.68 -1.07 3.36
N SER A 134 2.76 -0.14 3.62
CA SER A 134 1.91 -0.18 4.82
C SER A 134 0.95 -1.39 4.79
N HIS A 135 0.40 -1.73 3.61
CA HIS A 135 -0.41 -2.94 3.45
C HIS A 135 0.40 -4.20 3.72
N PHE A 136 1.60 -4.29 3.15
CA PHE A 136 2.47 -5.46 3.34
C PHE A 136 2.89 -5.61 4.79
N ALA A 137 3.25 -4.52 5.47
CA ALA A 137 3.60 -4.53 6.89
C ALA A 137 2.44 -5.07 7.74
N LEU A 138 1.23 -4.54 7.52
CA LEU A 138 0.04 -4.97 8.27
C LEU A 138 -0.33 -6.43 7.95
N ILE A 139 -0.36 -6.84 6.68
CA ILE A 139 -0.65 -8.22 6.27
C ILE A 139 0.35 -9.20 6.89
N ASN A 140 1.64 -8.85 6.93
CA ASN A 140 2.66 -9.72 7.51
C ASN A 140 2.45 -9.94 9.01
N VAL A 141 2.16 -8.88 9.77
CA VAL A 141 1.88 -9.00 11.21
C VAL A 141 0.59 -9.77 11.45
N LEU A 142 -0.49 -9.47 10.71
CA LEU A 142 -1.76 -10.20 10.81
C LEU A 142 -1.60 -11.68 10.50
N ALA A 143 -0.78 -12.06 9.52
CA ALA A 143 -0.50 -13.45 9.18
C ALA A 143 0.23 -14.19 10.31
N ARG A 144 1.16 -13.54 11.00
CA ARG A 144 1.85 -14.11 12.16
C ARG A 144 0.93 -14.28 13.38
N LEU A 145 -0.13 -13.47 13.44
CA LEU A 145 -1.17 -13.54 14.48
C LEU A 145 -2.40 -14.36 14.05
N GLU A 146 -2.36 -15.01 12.88
CA GLU A 146 -3.44 -15.84 12.32
C GLU A 146 -4.78 -15.09 12.18
N ARG A 147 -4.74 -13.76 11.95
CA ARG A 147 -5.92 -12.91 11.80
C ARG A 147 -6.36 -12.83 10.35
N PHE A 148 -6.79 -13.96 9.79
CA PHE A 148 -7.02 -14.13 8.36
C PHE A 148 -8.15 -13.27 7.79
N ASP A 149 -9.24 -13.06 8.53
CA ASP A 149 -10.35 -12.19 8.09
C ASP A 149 -9.87 -10.77 7.83
N GLU A 150 -8.98 -10.26 8.67
CA GLU A 150 -8.42 -8.91 8.51
C GLU A 150 -7.42 -8.84 7.35
N ILE A 151 -6.68 -9.91 7.07
CA ILE A 151 -5.84 -9.99 5.86
C ILE A 151 -6.71 -9.84 4.61
N ILE A 152 -7.89 -10.48 4.58
CA ILE A 152 -8.82 -10.38 3.46
C ILE A 152 -9.23 -8.92 3.23
N GLU A 153 -9.58 -8.19 4.28
CA GLU A 153 -9.98 -6.78 4.19
C GLU A 153 -8.84 -5.90 3.68
N VAL A 154 -7.65 -6.02 4.28
CA VAL A 154 -6.47 -5.21 3.92
C VAL A 154 -6.00 -5.52 2.49
N ALA A 155 -5.96 -6.79 2.11
CA ALA A 155 -5.53 -7.20 0.76
C ALA A 155 -6.54 -6.76 -0.31
N ARG A 156 -7.85 -6.82 -0.04
CA ARG A 156 -8.90 -6.29 -0.93
C ARG A 156 -8.75 -4.79 -1.15
N HIS A 157 -8.50 -4.03 -0.08
CA HIS A 157 -8.23 -2.59 -0.20
C HIS A 157 -6.97 -2.34 -1.02
N GLY A 158 -5.87 -3.07 -0.74
CA GLY A 158 -4.63 -2.96 -1.49
C GLY A 158 -4.78 -3.24 -2.99
N LEU A 159 -5.60 -4.22 -3.39
CA LEU A 159 -5.87 -4.52 -4.80
C LEU A 159 -6.55 -3.37 -5.56
N ARG A 160 -7.26 -2.46 -4.88
CA ARG A 160 -7.88 -1.28 -5.52
C ARG A 160 -6.86 -0.19 -5.88
N ILE A 161 -5.70 -0.18 -5.19
CA ILE A 161 -4.69 0.86 -5.35
C ILE A 161 -3.37 0.35 -5.93
N ALA A 162 -3.11 -0.96 -5.90
CA ALA A 162 -1.90 -1.54 -6.46
C ALA A 162 -1.77 -1.22 -7.95
N SER A 163 -0.60 -0.74 -8.37
CA SER A 163 -0.33 -0.33 -9.74
C SER A 163 0.83 -1.08 -10.39
N ASP A 164 1.48 -1.96 -9.64
CA ASP A 164 2.56 -2.79 -10.16
C ASP A 164 2.25 -4.28 -10.02
N ARG A 165 2.83 -5.06 -10.92
CA ARG A 165 2.55 -6.48 -11.05
C ARG A 165 3.01 -7.31 -9.86
N SER A 166 4.11 -6.91 -9.21
CA SER A 166 4.65 -7.60 -8.04
C SER A 166 3.74 -7.41 -6.83
N ALA A 167 3.30 -6.16 -6.58
CA ALA A 167 2.35 -5.85 -5.51
C ALA A 167 1.00 -6.59 -5.69
N ILE A 168 0.46 -6.57 -6.91
CA ILE A 168 -0.77 -7.31 -7.25
C ILE A 168 -0.58 -8.81 -6.98
N GLY A 169 0.54 -9.37 -7.41
CA GLY A 169 0.88 -10.79 -7.20
C GLY A 169 0.96 -11.14 -5.71
N TYR A 170 1.64 -10.31 -4.92
CA TYR A 170 1.74 -10.50 -3.48
C TYR A 170 0.37 -10.44 -2.80
N LEU A 171 -0.47 -9.46 -3.15
CA LEU A 171 -1.80 -9.32 -2.56
C LEU A 171 -2.70 -10.51 -2.89
N PHE A 172 -2.72 -10.99 -4.14
CA PHE A 172 -3.46 -12.21 -4.49
C PHE A 172 -2.92 -13.44 -3.76
N TYR A 173 -1.62 -13.57 -3.62
CA TYR A 173 -0.99 -14.65 -2.87
C TYR A 173 -1.44 -14.66 -1.41
N ARG A 174 -1.39 -13.50 -0.73
CA ARG A 174 -1.82 -13.37 0.67
C ARG A 174 -3.33 -13.53 0.86
N LEU A 175 -4.09 -13.05 -0.09
CA LEU A 175 -5.54 -13.23 -0.11
C LEU A 175 -5.93 -14.70 -0.27
N ALA A 176 -5.24 -15.43 -1.17
CA ALA A 176 -5.43 -16.87 -1.34
C ALA A 176 -5.16 -17.64 -0.05
N PHE A 177 -4.02 -17.36 0.59
CA PHE A 177 -3.66 -17.98 1.87
C PHE A 177 -4.69 -17.69 2.97
N ALA A 178 -5.18 -16.44 3.06
CA ALA A 178 -6.19 -16.08 4.04
C ALA A 178 -7.52 -16.78 3.77
N TYR A 179 -7.99 -16.82 2.52
CA TYR A 179 -9.20 -17.55 2.17
C TYR A 179 -9.09 -19.05 2.45
N TRP A 180 -7.93 -19.67 2.21
CA TRP A 180 -7.69 -21.07 2.54
C TRP A 180 -7.88 -21.32 4.04
N ASN A 181 -7.28 -20.48 4.89
CA ASN A 181 -7.41 -20.59 6.34
C ASN A 181 -8.81 -20.23 6.88
N CYS A 182 -9.63 -19.53 6.10
CA CYS A 182 -11.03 -19.26 6.39
C CYS A 182 -12.00 -20.30 5.77
N ASP A 183 -11.49 -21.45 5.30
CA ASP A 183 -12.27 -22.54 4.65
C ASP A 183 -13.04 -22.09 3.38
N GLN A 184 -12.57 -21.02 2.72
CA GLN A 184 -13.14 -20.50 1.47
C GLN A 184 -12.32 -21.00 0.28
N LEU A 185 -12.28 -22.33 0.11
CA LEU A 185 -11.30 -23.03 -0.74
C LEU A 185 -11.40 -22.65 -2.23
N ASP A 186 -12.62 -22.44 -2.76
CA ASP A 186 -12.80 -22.01 -4.16
C ASP A 186 -12.23 -20.61 -4.42
N LEU A 187 -12.41 -19.68 -3.47
CA LEU A 187 -11.84 -18.34 -3.55
C LEU A 187 -10.32 -18.38 -3.41
N ALA A 188 -9.80 -19.20 -2.49
CA ALA A 188 -8.38 -19.41 -2.33
C ALA A 188 -7.73 -19.91 -3.63
N LEU A 189 -8.32 -20.94 -4.24
CA LEU A 189 -7.84 -21.51 -5.49
C LEU A 189 -7.89 -20.50 -6.65
N ALA A 190 -8.97 -19.72 -6.74
CA ALA A 190 -9.10 -18.66 -7.73
C ALA A 190 -8.04 -17.57 -7.54
N CYS A 191 -7.78 -17.13 -6.30
CA CYS A 191 -6.75 -16.13 -6.01
C CYS A 191 -5.34 -16.64 -6.34
N TYR A 192 -4.96 -17.87 -5.95
CA TYR A 192 -3.69 -18.48 -6.34
C TYR A 192 -3.51 -18.53 -7.86
N ARG A 193 -4.59 -18.84 -8.61
CA ARG A 193 -4.57 -18.90 -10.08
C ARG A 193 -4.24 -17.54 -10.71
N LEU A 194 -4.59 -16.43 -10.04
CA LEU A 194 -4.39 -15.06 -10.53
C LEU A 194 -3.03 -14.47 -10.14
N VAL A 195 -2.24 -15.16 -9.29
CA VAL A 195 -0.87 -14.73 -9.00
C VAL A 195 -0.03 -14.78 -10.27
N PRO A 196 0.58 -13.66 -10.71
CA PRO A 196 1.38 -13.62 -11.93
C PRO A 196 2.60 -14.54 -11.84
N ARG A 197 2.78 -15.38 -12.84
CA ARG A 197 3.98 -16.22 -12.95
C ARG A 197 5.20 -15.37 -13.26
N GLY A 198 6.31 -15.62 -12.58
CA GLY A 198 7.56 -14.90 -12.77
C GLY A 198 7.78 -13.76 -11.78
N GLU A 199 6.82 -13.45 -10.93
CA GLU A 199 7.00 -12.61 -9.75
C GLU A 199 7.49 -13.44 -8.56
N GLU A 200 8.00 -12.78 -7.52
CA GLU A 200 8.59 -13.44 -6.34
C GLU A 200 7.61 -14.43 -5.67
N SER A 201 6.34 -14.04 -5.54
CA SER A 201 5.27 -14.89 -4.96
C SER A 201 4.81 -16.04 -5.87
N GLY A 202 5.20 -16.03 -7.16
CA GLY A 202 4.64 -16.94 -8.15
C GLY A 202 4.98 -18.41 -7.93
N SER A 203 6.19 -18.73 -7.48
CA SER A 203 6.60 -20.11 -7.17
C SER A 203 5.88 -20.66 -5.95
N SER A 204 5.87 -19.91 -4.86
CA SER A 204 5.17 -20.28 -3.61
C SER A 204 3.67 -20.43 -3.84
N ALA A 205 3.06 -19.52 -4.60
CA ALA A 205 1.66 -19.60 -4.97
C ALA A 205 1.32 -20.86 -5.75
N LEU A 206 2.21 -21.31 -6.64
CA LEU A 206 2.01 -22.54 -7.41
C LEU A 206 2.09 -23.80 -6.53
N GLU A 207 3.04 -23.84 -5.61
CA GLU A 207 3.19 -24.96 -4.66
C GLU A 207 1.99 -25.05 -3.71
N GLU A 208 1.57 -23.93 -3.14
CA GLU A 208 0.42 -23.88 -2.23
C GLU A 208 -0.90 -24.17 -2.98
N MET A 209 -1.06 -23.68 -4.21
CA MET A 209 -2.20 -24.04 -5.07
C MET A 209 -2.28 -25.55 -5.29
N GLN A 210 -1.15 -26.21 -5.57
CA GLN A 210 -1.14 -27.67 -5.74
C GLN A 210 -1.50 -28.40 -4.45
N GLY A 211 -1.02 -27.91 -3.29
CA GLY A 211 -1.42 -28.43 -1.98
C GLY A 211 -2.93 -28.34 -1.76
N LEU A 212 -3.51 -27.19 -2.01
CA LEU A 212 -4.94 -26.93 -1.89
C LEU A 212 -5.76 -27.83 -2.84
N MET A 213 -5.33 -27.95 -4.10
CA MET A 213 -5.98 -28.84 -5.08
C MET A 213 -6.00 -30.30 -4.61
N ASN A 214 -4.91 -30.79 -4.01
CA ASN A 214 -4.84 -32.13 -3.46
C ASN A 214 -5.83 -32.32 -2.28
N GLU A 215 -5.95 -31.31 -1.40
CA GLU A 215 -6.89 -31.30 -0.30
C GLU A 215 -8.34 -31.33 -0.80
N MET A 216 -8.65 -30.54 -1.82
CA MET A 216 -9.98 -30.48 -2.44
C MET A 216 -10.30 -31.71 -3.32
N GLY A 217 -9.32 -32.54 -3.66
CA GLY A 217 -9.46 -33.65 -4.61
C GLY A 217 -9.70 -33.18 -6.06
N VAL A 218 -9.22 -32.00 -6.41
CA VAL A 218 -9.34 -31.40 -7.75
C VAL A 218 -8.07 -31.72 -8.55
N SER A 219 -8.24 -32.24 -9.77
CA SER A 219 -7.11 -32.65 -10.64
C SER A 219 -6.55 -31.53 -11.53
N GLU A 220 -7.36 -30.53 -11.83
CA GLU A 220 -6.97 -29.41 -12.71
C GLU A 220 -7.31 -28.08 -12.05
N PRO A 221 -6.41 -27.08 -12.13
CA PRO A 221 -6.69 -25.74 -11.61
C PRO A 221 -7.76 -25.05 -12.45
N PRO A 222 -8.50 -24.07 -11.91
CA PRO A 222 -9.43 -23.28 -12.71
C PRO A 222 -8.70 -22.56 -13.85
N THR A 223 -9.38 -22.36 -14.95
CA THR A 223 -8.90 -21.47 -16.01
C THR A 223 -8.79 -20.04 -15.48
N PHE A 224 -8.10 -19.17 -16.21
CA PHE A 224 -7.99 -17.76 -15.79
C PHE A 224 -9.38 -17.10 -15.76
N GLU A 225 -10.22 -17.38 -16.73
CA GLU A 225 -11.57 -16.84 -16.85
C GLU A 225 -12.48 -17.30 -15.71
N GLU A 226 -12.40 -18.57 -15.33
CA GLU A 226 -13.15 -19.13 -14.19
C GLU A 226 -12.71 -18.51 -12.87
N ALA A 227 -11.40 -18.31 -12.68
CA ALA A 227 -10.86 -17.64 -11.50
C ALA A 227 -11.33 -16.18 -11.42
N VAL A 228 -11.27 -15.43 -12.53
CA VAL A 228 -11.77 -14.06 -12.61
C VAL A 228 -13.25 -13.98 -12.27
N GLU A 229 -14.06 -14.90 -12.81
CA GLU A 229 -15.50 -14.92 -12.54
C GLU A 229 -15.80 -15.25 -11.07
N THR A 230 -15.04 -16.17 -10.48
CA THR A 230 -15.19 -16.56 -9.07
C THR A 230 -14.92 -15.38 -8.13
N ILE A 231 -13.82 -14.65 -8.32
CA ILE A 231 -13.52 -13.50 -7.46
C ILE A 231 -14.47 -12.32 -7.71
N ARG A 232 -14.96 -12.11 -8.94
CA ARG A 232 -16.00 -11.11 -9.23
C ARG A 232 -17.30 -11.39 -8.48
N LYS A 233 -17.75 -12.64 -8.46
CA LYS A 233 -18.95 -13.06 -7.72
C LYS A 233 -18.79 -12.81 -6.22
N ALA A 234 -17.58 -12.89 -5.70
CA ALA A 234 -17.26 -12.55 -4.31
C ALA A 234 -17.15 -11.04 -4.06
N GLY A 235 -17.39 -10.21 -5.08
CA GLY A 235 -17.31 -8.74 -4.95
C GLY A 235 -15.90 -8.21 -4.83
N LEU A 236 -14.88 -8.95 -5.32
CA LEU A 236 -13.53 -8.41 -5.47
C LEU A 236 -13.45 -7.56 -6.72
N GLU A 237 -12.98 -6.34 -6.54
CA GLU A 237 -12.72 -5.42 -7.64
C GLU A 237 -11.40 -5.80 -8.31
N LEU A 238 -11.44 -5.96 -9.63
CA LEU A 238 -10.25 -6.25 -10.43
C LEU A 238 -9.73 -4.99 -11.08
N LEU A 239 -8.42 -4.88 -11.19
CA LEU A 239 -7.80 -3.81 -11.96
C LEU A 239 -8.10 -3.95 -13.48
N PRO A 240 -8.18 -2.83 -14.20
CA PRO A 240 -8.15 -1.47 -13.68
C PRO A 240 -9.45 -1.06 -12.97
N VAL A 241 -9.35 -0.37 -11.84
CA VAL A 241 -10.51 0.19 -11.15
C VAL A 241 -11.06 1.37 -11.95
N SER A 242 -12.26 1.23 -12.50
CA SER A 242 -12.84 2.21 -13.42
C SER A 242 -12.91 3.62 -12.85
N ALA A 243 -13.23 3.77 -11.56
CA ALA A 243 -13.29 5.07 -10.90
C ALA A 243 -11.92 5.76 -10.88
N VAL A 244 -10.85 5.02 -10.58
CA VAL A 244 -9.47 5.52 -10.58
C VAL A 244 -9.01 5.85 -12.00
N THR A 245 -9.27 4.97 -12.95
CA THR A 245 -8.90 5.19 -14.37
C THR A 245 -9.56 6.44 -14.93
N ASN A 246 -10.85 6.64 -14.68
CA ASN A 246 -11.57 7.84 -15.12
C ASN A 246 -11.01 9.11 -14.47
N GLN A 247 -10.72 9.08 -13.16
CA GLN A 247 -10.11 10.22 -12.46
C GLN A 247 -8.75 10.61 -13.04
N LEU A 248 -7.91 9.62 -13.33
CA LEU A 248 -6.59 9.86 -13.94
C LEU A 248 -6.72 10.37 -15.39
N ALA A 249 -7.70 9.87 -16.15
CA ALA A 249 -7.98 10.35 -17.51
C ALA A 249 -8.43 11.80 -17.51
N ASP A 250 -9.39 12.15 -16.65
CA ASP A 250 -9.88 13.52 -16.51
C ASP A 250 -8.76 14.47 -16.07
N ALA A 251 -7.93 14.05 -15.11
CA ALA A 251 -6.78 14.82 -14.68
C ALA A 251 -5.75 14.99 -15.81
N ALA A 252 -5.46 13.95 -16.60
CA ALA A 252 -4.56 14.05 -17.73
C ALA A 252 -5.04 15.07 -18.77
N VAL A 253 -6.33 15.09 -19.10
CA VAL A 253 -6.92 16.07 -20.02
C VAL A 253 -6.76 17.48 -19.48
N GLN A 254 -7.16 17.71 -18.23
CA GLN A 254 -7.05 19.04 -17.60
C GLN A 254 -5.60 19.54 -17.54
N LEU A 255 -4.65 18.65 -17.24
CA LEU A 255 -3.22 19.00 -17.20
C LEU A 255 -2.69 19.35 -18.59
N VAL A 256 -3.10 18.63 -19.64
CA VAL A 256 -2.73 18.95 -21.03
C VAL A 256 -3.29 20.32 -21.42
N ASP A 257 -4.55 20.58 -21.14
CA ASP A 257 -5.24 21.83 -21.47
C ASP A 257 -4.58 23.06 -20.78
N ASN A 258 -3.97 22.84 -19.61
CA ASN A 258 -3.25 23.88 -18.88
C ASN A 258 -1.74 23.89 -19.13
N GLY A 259 -1.21 23.06 -20.05
CA GLY A 259 0.19 23.05 -20.45
C GLY A 259 1.12 22.24 -19.53
N PHE A 260 0.59 21.48 -18.57
CA PHE A 260 1.35 20.62 -17.64
C PHE A 260 1.59 19.23 -18.22
N PHE A 261 2.27 19.15 -19.36
CA PHE A 261 2.44 17.92 -20.13
C PHE A 261 3.16 16.80 -19.37
N PHE A 262 4.12 17.15 -18.52
CA PHE A 262 4.85 16.17 -17.71
C PHE A 262 3.93 15.45 -16.71
N LEU A 263 3.12 16.21 -15.97
CA LEU A 263 2.15 15.65 -15.02
C LEU A 263 1.06 14.83 -15.73
N ALA A 264 0.61 15.30 -16.90
CA ALA A 264 -0.33 14.55 -17.74
C ALA A 264 0.24 13.19 -18.18
N ARG A 265 1.53 13.16 -18.58
CA ARG A 265 2.26 11.91 -18.88
C ARG A 265 2.25 10.97 -17.68
N GLY A 266 2.45 11.48 -16.47
CA GLY A 266 2.39 10.70 -15.22
C GLY A 266 1.03 10.03 -15.02
N CYS A 267 -0.08 10.75 -15.21
CA CYS A 267 -1.42 10.18 -15.13
C CYS A 267 -1.63 9.05 -16.15
N ILE A 268 -1.20 9.25 -17.40
CA ILE A 268 -1.31 8.24 -18.47
C ILE A 268 -0.45 7.01 -18.15
N PHE A 269 0.77 7.21 -17.64
CA PHE A 269 1.66 6.12 -17.26
C PHE A 269 1.09 5.30 -16.12
N GLN A 270 0.51 5.96 -15.11
CA GLN A 270 -0.17 5.28 -13.99
C GLN A 270 -1.35 4.43 -14.49
N MET A 271 -2.19 4.96 -15.40
CA MET A 271 -3.26 4.18 -16.02
C MET A 271 -2.72 2.94 -16.75
N TRP A 272 -1.64 3.11 -17.53
CA TRP A 272 -1.04 2.00 -18.27
C TRP A 272 -0.48 0.90 -17.37
N ARG A 273 0.08 1.23 -16.21
CA ARG A 273 0.59 0.23 -15.25
C ARG A 273 -0.49 -0.65 -14.66
N THR A 274 -1.73 -0.16 -14.58
CA THR A 274 -2.87 -0.91 -14.03
C THR A 274 -3.64 -1.73 -15.07
N MET A 275 -3.38 -1.52 -16.37
CA MET A 275 -3.96 -2.26 -17.49
C MET A 275 -3.14 -3.51 -17.83
#